data_8ce6c17fd5f5d6ad2f36d5348cba7c01
#
_entry.id   8ce6c17fd5f5d6ad2f36d5348cba7c01
#
_cell.length_a   1.000
_cell.length_b   1.000
_cell.length_c   1.000
_cell.angle_alpha   90.00
_cell.angle_beta   90.00
_cell.angle_gamma   90.00
#
_symmetry.space_group_name_H-M   'P 1'
#
loop_
_entity.id
_entity.type
_entity.pdbx_description
1 polymer ?
#
loop_
_entity_poly.entity_id
_entity_poly.type
_entity_poly.pdbx_seq_one_letter_code
_entity_poly.pdbx_strand_id
1 'polypeptide(L)'
;MGSKYGGYMGKVMAVDLTTETVSEYPWSDEQRELYIGGKIMAARILADHLTGKETAFSEDNWVVISTGPLTGTGAPSSARFNISALSPQTGILASSNCGGNFGLYLKKAGYDALILKGQCRKKRWLEINEEQFIFHDADELWGTKTGECQEKLIELIGKKNFGKLCIGPAGENLVKYASIVSDERSAGRTGLGAVLGWKNLKAITVSGTKMVPVHDKEQTAQWIKKWVSYLQSHPLTGKQLPKLGTAGLVSSMQMHGLLSTRNASAGQFEDFEKVSGETLAEEYNITNKGCATCPIRCARTVKVYDKTVKGPELETLVLLGGNIGNCDLQKILDWNYELDELGMDTISAAGTIAWAMEANEKGLWHNGLSFGSIDTLSSIFDDIAHRRGIGDELAEGTKRLSEKYGGKEFAMHSKGLELSAYEPRRAVGQGLGYAVSNRGGCHLNGGYLVILEGLGLNVDSQTPKAKADFTMLFQDLMEMISASGQCLFTSYAFFPAFLLNKPNGILVKIVNFAATHVGWAVRLINKFPRICALHLPMFHHTKMFTLAIGMKMDFGHYIEIGERGYNLERMINNRLGITAENDKLPKRLTNVPQDPKHPETKVPLETMKKTYYQARGWDKNGIPKEKTLRRLKIK
;
A
#
# COMPACT_ATOMS: atom_id res chain seq x y z
N MET A 1 -21.86 21.91 10.10
CA MET A 1 -22.96 21.53 9.17
C MET A 1 -22.64 20.18 8.56
N GLY A 2 -23.63 19.27 8.47
CA GLY A 2 -23.44 17.97 7.81
C GLY A 2 -23.16 18.14 6.29
N SER A 3 -22.54 17.15 5.66
CA SER A 3 -22.35 17.13 4.22
C SER A 3 -23.68 16.94 3.48
N LYS A 4 -23.85 17.57 2.31
CA LYS A 4 -24.97 17.29 1.39
C LYS A 4 -24.89 15.92 0.74
N TYR A 5 -23.73 15.27 0.83
CA TYR A 5 -23.45 13.96 0.23
C TYR A 5 -23.59 12.83 1.24
N GLY A 6 -24.09 11.68 0.79
CA GLY A 6 -23.99 10.43 1.53
C GLY A 6 -22.54 9.97 1.69
N GLY A 7 -22.32 8.99 2.57
CA GLY A 7 -20.99 8.44 2.83
C GLY A 7 -20.08 9.29 3.72
N TYR A 8 -20.44 10.53 4.00
CA TYR A 8 -19.70 11.43 4.89
C TYR A 8 -20.43 11.65 6.21
N MET A 9 -19.68 11.64 7.30
CA MET A 9 -20.18 12.01 8.63
C MET A 9 -20.13 13.53 8.84
N GLY A 10 -19.35 14.23 8.01
CA GLY A 10 -19.27 15.68 7.93
C GLY A 10 -18.18 16.31 8.79
N LYS A 11 -17.54 15.56 9.71
CA LYS A 11 -16.54 16.10 10.64
C LYS A 11 -15.14 15.55 10.39
N VAL A 12 -14.17 16.46 10.37
CA VAL A 12 -12.73 16.19 10.40
C VAL A 12 -12.18 16.79 11.68
N MET A 13 -11.49 16.01 12.50
CA MET A 13 -11.03 16.46 13.79
C MET A 13 -9.51 16.63 13.82
N ALA A 14 -9.05 17.76 14.31
CA ALA A 14 -7.66 18.03 14.61
C ALA A 14 -7.42 17.82 16.11
N VAL A 15 -6.48 16.93 16.43
CA VAL A 15 -6.08 16.57 17.77
C VAL A 15 -4.65 17.09 17.97
N ASP A 16 -4.50 18.06 18.86
CA ASP A 16 -3.19 18.55 19.27
C ASP A 16 -2.68 17.70 20.44
N LEU A 17 -1.67 16.90 20.16
CA LEU A 17 -1.09 15.95 21.13
C LEU A 17 -0.26 16.64 22.22
N THR A 18 0.24 17.86 21.96
CA THR A 18 1.07 18.60 22.90
C THR A 18 0.24 19.25 24.01
N THR A 19 -0.94 19.77 23.61
CA THR A 19 -1.88 20.44 24.52
C THR A 19 -3.04 19.54 24.95
N GLU A 20 -3.15 18.34 24.37
CA GLU A 20 -4.27 17.39 24.56
C GLU A 20 -5.64 18.03 24.24
N THR A 21 -5.69 18.92 23.23
CA THR A 21 -6.90 19.61 22.82
C THR A 21 -7.42 19.12 21.46
N VAL A 22 -8.71 19.27 21.23
CA VAL A 22 -9.38 18.81 20.01
C VAL A 22 -10.20 19.95 19.41
N SER A 23 -10.12 20.12 18.10
CA SER A 23 -10.89 21.11 17.34
C SER A 23 -11.38 20.53 16.03
N GLU A 24 -12.45 21.10 15.48
CA GLU A 24 -12.91 20.74 14.14
C GLU A 24 -12.01 21.40 13.08
N TYR A 25 -11.55 20.61 12.12
CA TYR A 25 -10.81 21.09 10.95
C TYR A 25 -11.80 21.35 9.81
N PRO A 26 -11.80 22.55 9.19
CA PRO A 26 -12.73 22.89 8.15
C PRO A 26 -12.53 22.01 6.90
N TRP A 27 -13.60 21.34 6.47
CA TRP A 27 -13.60 20.52 5.26
C TRP A 27 -14.94 20.65 4.55
N SER A 28 -14.97 21.45 3.48
CA SER A 28 -16.19 21.80 2.76
C SER A 28 -16.66 20.70 1.79
N ASP A 29 -17.90 20.82 1.30
CA ASP A 29 -18.42 19.94 0.25
C ASP A 29 -17.68 20.14 -1.09
N GLU A 30 -17.18 21.33 -1.39
CA GLU A 30 -16.32 21.58 -2.55
C GLU A 30 -15.01 20.79 -2.46
N GLN A 31 -14.40 20.75 -1.28
CA GLN A 31 -13.20 19.93 -1.04
C GLN A 31 -13.54 18.43 -1.14
N ARG A 32 -14.72 17.99 -0.70
CA ARG A 32 -15.20 16.61 -0.88
C ARG A 32 -15.36 16.24 -2.35
N GLU A 33 -15.86 17.15 -3.18
CA GLU A 33 -15.97 16.94 -4.63
C GLU A 33 -14.60 16.81 -5.32
N LEU A 34 -13.62 17.59 -4.91
CA LEU A 34 -12.28 17.62 -5.52
C LEU A 34 -11.38 16.49 -5.01
N TYR A 35 -11.41 16.21 -3.72
CA TYR A 35 -10.44 15.35 -3.03
C TYR A 35 -11.05 14.07 -2.45
N ILE A 36 -12.36 13.89 -2.56
CA ILE A 36 -13.12 12.71 -2.16
C ILE A 36 -12.90 12.33 -0.68
N GLY A 37 -11.80 11.66 -0.36
CA GLY A 37 -11.50 11.12 0.97
C GLY A 37 -10.16 10.39 0.99
N GLY A 38 -9.94 9.57 1.99
CA GLY A 38 -8.79 8.70 2.12
C GLY A 38 -7.48 9.42 1.83
N LYS A 39 -6.61 8.78 1.05
CA LYS A 39 -5.27 9.33 0.80
C LYS A 39 -5.25 10.67 0.03
N ILE A 40 -6.22 10.94 -0.85
CA ILE A 40 -6.26 12.21 -1.62
C ILE A 40 -6.65 13.37 -0.68
N MET A 41 -7.61 13.16 0.21
CA MET A 41 -7.95 14.10 1.28
C MET A 41 -6.74 14.38 2.18
N ALA A 42 -6.05 13.32 2.62
CA ALA A 42 -4.85 13.46 3.45
C ALA A 42 -3.74 14.22 2.73
N ALA A 43 -3.52 13.95 1.43
CA ALA A 43 -2.55 14.68 0.62
C ALA A 43 -2.90 16.17 0.51
N ARG A 44 -4.20 16.52 0.38
CA ARG A 44 -4.62 17.94 0.34
C ARG A 44 -4.35 18.65 1.66
N ILE A 45 -4.75 18.03 2.79
CA ILE A 45 -4.50 18.58 4.12
C ILE A 45 -3.00 18.81 4.36
N LEU A 46 -2.17 17.81 4.00
CA LEU A 46 -0.72 17.90 4.15
C LEU A 46 -0.10 18.92 3.18
N ALA A 47 -0.62 19.05 1.94
CA ALA A 47 -0.14 20.03 0.98
C ALA A 47 -0.38 21.48 1.42
N ASP A 48 -1.45 21.72 2.18
CA ASP A 48 -1.75 23.04 2.75
C ASP A 48 -0.84 23.39 3.94
N HIS A 49 -0.35 22.37 4.64
CA HIS A 49 0.49 22.55 5.84
C HIS A 49 1.98 22.49 5.54
N LEU A 50 2.45 21.48 4.78
CA LEU A 50 3.87 21.24 4.58
C LEU A 50 4.55 22.31 3.71
N THR A 51 5.61 22.89 4.23
CA THR A 51 6.44 23.89 3.54
C THR A 51 7.63 23.28 2.78
N GLY A 52 8.02 22.05 3.16
CA GLY A 52 9.19 21.33 2.66
C GLY A 52 10.41 21.38 3.60
N LYS A 53 10.24 21.94 4.80
CA LYS A 53 11.29 22.01 5.83
C LYS A 53 11.08 20.98 6.95
N GLU A 54 9.90 20.41 7.01
CA GLU A 54 9.50 19.45 8.03
C GLU A 54 10.24 18.12 7.85
N THR A 55 10.50 17.45 8.96
CA THR A 55 11.10 16.12 8.98
C THR A 55 10.13 15.09 9.54
N ALA A 56 10.40 13.82 9.31
CA ALA A 56 9.53 12.74 9.79
C ALA A 56 9.35 12.73 11.32
N PHE A 57 10.40 13.11 12.04
CA PHE A 57 10.42 13.23 13.50
C PHE A 57 10.42 14.70 13.91
N SER A 58 9.29 15.36 13.70
CA SER A 58 9.02 16.72 14.12
C SER A 58 7.57 16.89 14.53
N GLU A 59 7.29 17.87 15.38
CA GLU A 59 5.92 18.22 15.80
C GLU A 59 5.05 18.62 14.59
N ASP A 60 5.66 19.29 13.60
CA ASP A 60 5.03 19.74 12.36
C ASP A 60 4.77 18.62 11.36
N ASN A 61 5.26 17.40 11.59
CA ASN A 61 4.84 16.25 10.82
C ASN A 61 3.44 15.79 11.27
N TRP A 62 2.41 16.35 10.66
CA TRP A 62 1.04 15.95 10.95
C TRP A 62 0.78 14.54 10.43
N VAL A 63 0.06 13.74 11.24
CA VAL A 63 -0.42 12.42 10.81
C VAL A 63 -1.91 12.54 10.51
N VAL A 64 -2.29 12.26 9.27
CA VAL A 64 -3.68 12.29 8.82
C VAL A 64 -4.20 10.86 8.67
N ILE A 65 -5.19 10.49 9.49
CA ILE A 65 -5.91 9.22 9.41
C ILE A 65 -7.27 9.51 8.80
N SER A 66 -7.55 8.98 7.61
CA SER A 66 -8.72 9.36 6.82
C SER A 66 -9.46 8.17 6.25
N THR A 67 -10.79 8.27 6.18
CA THR A 67 -11.67 7.28 5.54
C THR A 67 -12.13 7.75 4.18
N GLY A 68 -12.54 6.83 3.33
CA GLY A 68 -13.22 7.17 2.09
C GLY A 68 -14.74 7.28 2.26
N PRO A 69 -15.45 7.89 1.30
CA PRO A 69 -16.90 8.03 1.39
C PRO A 69 -17.64 6.69 1.32
N LEU A 70 -17.07 5.65 0.74
CA LEU A 70 -17.71 4.33 0.70
C LEU A 70 -17.49 3.52 1.98
N THR A 71 -16.56 3.94 2.87
CA THR A 71 -16.32 3.27 4.15
C THR A 71 -17.59 3.30 5.00
N GLY A 72 -18.08 2.12 5.38
CA GLY A 72 -19.27 1.98 6.24
C GLY A 72 -20.64 2.08 5.53
N THR A 73 -20.68 2.30 4.20
CA THR A 73 -21.95 2.33 3.43
C THR A 73 -22.51 0.95 3.08
N GLY A 74 -21.78 -0.12 3.38
CA GLY A 74 -22.10 -1.47 2.94
C GLY A 74 -21.56 -1.83 1.55
N ALA A 75 -20.93 -0.91 0.84
CA ALA A 75 -20.26 -1.20 -0.44
C ALA A 75 -19.26 -2.35 -0.29
N PRO A 76 -19.12 -3.24 -1.30
CA PRO A 76 -18.21 -4.39 -1.20
C PRO A 76 -16.77 -3.97 -0.96
N SER A 77 -16.07 -4.63 -0.05
CA SER A 77 -14.65 -4.42 0.25
C SER A 77 -14.29 -2.97 0.65
N SER A 78 -15.18 -2.24 1.31
CA SER A 78 -15.05 -0.81 1.65
C SER A 78 -14.73 -0.53 3.12
N ALA A 79 -13.99 -1.41 3.78
CA ALA A 79 -13.56 -1.21 5.17
C ALA A 79 -12.19 -0.54 5.30
N ARG A 80 -11.69 0.12 4.24
CA ARG A 80 -10.34 0.71 4.22
C ARG A 80 -10.31 2.11 4.82
N PHE A 81 -9.19 2.42 5.49
CA PHE A 81 -8.77 3.75 5.88
C PHE A 81 -7.31 3.97 5.49
N ASN A 82 -6.87 5.20 5.47
CA ASN A 82 -5.52 5.59 5.07
C ASN A 82 -4.84 6.38 6.19
N ILE A 83 -3.54 6.19 6.35
CA ILE A 83 -2.68 6.99 7.23
C ILE A 83 -1.61 7.64 6.36
N SER A 84 -1.48 8.97 6.44
CA SER A 84 -0.47 9.74 5.69
C SER A 84 0.29 10.69 6.62
N ALA A 85 1.60 10.78 6.40
CA ALA A 85 2.52 11.69 7.09
C ALA A 85 3.84 11.74 6.31
N LEU A 86 4.88 12.42 6.78
CA LEU A 86 6.24 12.25 6.27
C LEU A 86 6.85 10.95 6.79
N SER A 87 7.46 10.21 5.89
CA SER A 87 8.09 8.91 6.17
C SER A 87 9.48 9.06 6.79
N PRO A 88 9.77 8.38 7.91
CA PRO A 88 11.14 8.32 8.44
C PRO A 88 12.07 7.44 7.60
N GLN A 89 11.51 6.56 6.78
CA GLN A 89 12.25 5.66 5.89
C GLN A 89 12.71 6.38 4.63
N THR A 90 11.80 7.12 3.99
CA THR A 90 12.06 7.75 2.68
C THR A 90 12.34 9.25 2.76
N GLY A 91 11.92 9.92 3.82
CA GLY A 91 12.00 11.38 3.97
C GLY A 91 10.94 12.16 3.16
N ILE A 92 10.00 11.45 2.51
CA ILE A 92 8.96 12.05 1.65
C ILE A 92 7.56 11.66 2.11
N LEU A 93 6.53 12.09 1.39
CA LEU A 93 5.16 11.78 1.73
C LEU A 93 4.93 10.26 1.77
N ALA A 94 4.49 9.78 2.92
CA ALA A 94 3.98 8.45 3.14
C ALA A 94 2.46 8.41 2.99
N SER A 95 1.97 7.27 2.52
CA SER A 95 0.54 6.96 2.50
C SER A 95 0.40 5.45 2.66
N SER A 96 -0.22 4.99 3.73
CA SER A 96 -0.41 3.56 3.98
C SER A 96 -1.89 3.26 4.17
N ASN A 97 -2.41 2.35 3.34
CA ASN A 97 -3.83 1.98 3.33
C ASN A 97 -4.03 0.69 4.13
N CYS A 98 -4.91 0.71 5.11
CA CYS A 98 -5.17 -0.40 6.02
C CYS A 98 -6.61 -0.89 5.93
N GLY A 99 -6.82 -2.19 6.13
CA GLY A 99 -8.12 -2.81 6.37
C GLY A 99 -8.47 -2.83 7.86
N GLY A 100 -9.27 -3.81 8.27
CA GLY A 100 -9.69 -3.95 9.67
C GLY A 100 -10.96 -3.14 9.98
N ASN A 101 -11.21 -2.93 11.25
CA ASN A 101 -12.45 -2.30 11.71
C ASN A 101 -12.30 -0.80 12.06
N PHE A 102 -11.07 -0.30 12.20
CA PHE A 102 -10.84 1.07 12.66
C PHE A 102 -11.56 2.12 11.82
N GLY A 103 -11.44 2.06 10.49
CA GLY A 103 -12.10 3.02 9.59
C GLY A 103 -13.63 3.00 9.70
N LEU A 104 -14.21 1.82 9.87
CA LEU A 104 -15.63 1.64 10.08
C LEU A 104 -16.10 2.30 11.39
N TYR A 105 -15.38 2.06 12.50
CA TYR A 105 -15.74 2.65 13.79
C TYR A 105 -15.46 4.15 13.84
N LEU A 106 -14.45 4.66 13.11
CA LEU A 106 -14.24 6.09 12.96
C LEU A 106 -15.47 6.79 12.34
N LYS A 107 -16.04 6.17 11.28
CA LYS A 107 -17.31 6.62 10.70
C LYS A 107 -18.46 6.53 11.71
N LYS A 108 -18.59 5.41 12.41
CA LYS A 108 -19.64 5.22 13.42
C LYS A 108 -19.53 6.18 14.60
N ALA A 109 -18.35 6.66 14.93
CA ALA A 109 -18.15 7.72 15.91
C ALA A 109 -18.55 9.11 15.39
N GLY A 110 -18.74 9.25 14.08
CA GLY A 110 -19.18 10.51 13.48
C GLY A 110 -18.08 11.30 12.77
N TYR A 111 -16.93 10.67 12.49
CA TYR A 111 -15.77 11.36 11.94
C TYR A 111 -15.33 10.78 10.59
N ASP A 112 -14.93 11.66 9.66
CA ASP A 112 -14.39 11.29 8.36
C ASP A 112 -12.86 11.16 8.39
N ALA A 113 -12.20 11.95 9.23
CA ALA A 113 -10.74 11.91 9.40
C ALA A 113 -10.30 12.48 10.76
N LEU A 114 -9.08 12.10 11.15
CA LEU A 114 -8.33 12.64 12.28
C LEU A 114 -7.02 13.24 11.79
N ILE A 115 -6.61 14.38 12.34
CA ILE A 115 -5.33 15.04 12.10
C ILE A 115 -4.60 15.12 13.44
N LEU A 116 -3.52 14.37 13.61
CA LEU A 116 -2.71 14.39 14.83
C LEU A 116 -1.56 15.38 14.63
N LYS A 117 -1.50 16.41 15.48
CA LYS A 117 -0.49 17.47 15.47
C LYS A 117 0.38 17.38 16.73
N GLY A 118 1.59 17.93 16.69
CA GLY A 118 2.44 17.98 17.88
C GLY A 118 2.96 16.61 18.32
N GLN A 119 3.29 16.50 19.61
CA GLN A 119 3.84 15.32 20.28
C GLN A 119 3.32 15.25 21.72
N CYS A 120 2.89 14.10 22.19
CA CYS A 120 2.52 13.91 23.60
C CYS A 120 3.75 14.10 24.49
N ARG A 121 3.58 14.81 25.60
CA ARG A 121 4.66 15.05 26.59
C ARG A 121 5.02 13.78 27.36
N LYS A 122 4.07 12.85 27.47
CA LYS A 122 4.21 11.52 28.09
C LYS A 122 3.71 10.46 27.13
N LYS A 123 3.99 9.20 27.43
CA LYS A 123 3.43 8.05 26.69
C LYS A 123 1.92 8.02 26.86
N ARG A 124 1.18 8.05 25.74
CA ARG A 124 -0.28 8.14 25.73
C ARG A 124 -0.89 7.08 24.81
N TRP A 125 -2.15 6.76 25.07
CA TRP A 125 -3.07 6.22 24.10
C TRP A 125 -4.34 7.05 24.08
N LEU A 126 -5.02 7.10 22.94
CA LEU A 126 -6.17 7.98 22.70
C LEU A 126 -7.43 7.14 22.55
N GLU A 127 -8.41 7.38 23.40
CA GLU A 127 -9.76 6.82 23.27
C GLU A 127 -10.69 7.87 22.65
N ILE A 128 -11.42 7.43 21.59
CA ILE A 128 -12.36 8.28 20.86
C ILE A 128 -13.75 7.62 20.88
N ASN A 129 -14.75 8.42 21.17
CA ASN A 129 -16.15 8.04 21.02
C ASN A 129 -16.93 9.16 20.29
N GLU A 130 -18.24 9.06 20.27
CA GLU A 130 -19.12 10.00 19.58
C GLU A 130 -19.08 11.43 20.15
N GLU A 131 -18.63 11.59 21.40
CA GLU A 131 -18.70 12.84 22.18
C GLU A 131 -17.33 13.32 22.63
N GLN A 132 -16.38 12.40 22.90
CA GLN A 132 -15.17 12.69 23.65
C GLN A 132 -13.92 12.10 23.00
N PHE A 133 -12.81 12.77 23.25
CA PHE A 133 -11.44 12.35 23.00
C PHE A 133 -10.72 12.33 24.36
N ILE A 134 -10.33 11.16 24.82
CA ILE A 134 -9.76 10.98 26.16
C ILE A 134 -8.34 10.47 26.03
N PHE A 135 -7.39 11.19 26.63
CA PHE A 135 -5.99 10.80 26.69
C PHE A 135 -5.74 9.99 27.97
N HIS A 136 -5.22 8.79 27.79
CA HIS A 136 -4.85 7.90 28.89
C HIS A 136 -3.34 7.69 28.92
N ASP A 137 -2.79 7.40 30.11
CA ASP A 137 -1.42 6.94 30.25
C ASP A 137 -1.21 5.59 29.55
N ALA A 138 -0.12 5.44 28.83
CA ALA A 138 0.20 4.23 28.09
C ALA A 138 1.31 3.37 28.73
N ASP A 139 1.66 3.61 29.99
CA ASP A 139 2.78 2.93 30.64
C ASP A 139 2.61 1.41 30.67
N GLU A 140 1.39 0.90 30.88
CA GLU A 140 1.07 -0.54 30.86
C GLU A 140 1.04 -1.14 29.44
N LEU A 141 0.90 -0.29 28.43
CA LEU A 141 0.87 -0.71 27.02
C LEU A 141 2.23 -0.60 26.34
N TRP A 142 3.11 0.28 26.85
CA TRP A 142 4.41 0.53 26.26
C TRP A 142 5.34 -0.66 26.47
N GLY A 143 6.08 -1.06 25.41
CA GLY A 143 6.90 -2.27 25.39
C GLY A 143 6.13 -3.54 25.00
N THR A 144 4.79 -3.53 24.98
CA THR A 144 4.01 -4.70 24.57
C THR A 144 4.02 -4.90 23.07
N LYS A 145 3.98 -6.16 22.63
CA LYS A 145 3.75 -6.56 21.24
C LYS A 145 2.36 -6.17 20.79
N THR A 146 2.11 -6.11 19.48
CA THR A 146 0.84 -5.58 18.94
C THR A 146 -0.38 -6.40 19.36
N GLY A 147 -0.26 -7.73 19.41
CA GLY A 147 -1.33 -8.61 19.88
C GLY A 147 -1.67 -8.37 21.35
N GLU A 148 -0.67 -8.39 22.23
CA GLU A 148 -0.84 -8.11 23.66
C GLU A 148 -1.42 -6.70 23.90
N CYS A 149 -0.92 -5.69 23.17
CA CYS A 149 -1.46 -4.34 23.25
C CYS A 149 -2.96 -4.29 22.93
N GLN A 150 -3.37 -4.98 21.86
CA GLN A 150 -4.78 -5.04 21.47
C GLN A 150 -5.66 -5.79 22.49
N GLU A 151 -5.15 -6.84 23.12
CA GLU A 151 -5.83 -7.58 24.19
C GLU A 151 -6.03 -6.69 25.41
N LYS A 152 -4.99 -6.02 25.88
CA LYS A 152 -5.07 -5.04 26.99
C LYS A 152 -6.05 -3.90 26.69
N LEU A 153 -6.07 -3.38 25.47
CA LEU A 153 -7.05 -2.36 25.06
C LEU A 153 -8.50 -2.88 25.13
N ILE A 154 -8.75 -4.16 24.81
CA ILE A 154 -10.07 -4.78 24.95
C ILE A 154 -10.48 -4.85 26.44
N GLU A 155 -9.55 -5.18 27.33
CA GLU A 155 -9.78 -5.21 28.78
C GLU A 155 -10.06 -3.81 29.34
N LEU A 156 -9.24 -2.82 28.99
CA LEU A 156 -9.40 -1.43 29.43
C LEU A 156 -10.70 -0.77 28.97
N ILE A 157 -11.12 -1.03 27.74
CA ILE A 157 -12.37 -0.49 27.17
C ILE A 157 -13.60 -1.30 27.67
N GLY A 158 -13.41 -2.55 28.09
CA GLY A 158 -14.50 -3.43 28.54
C GLY A 158 -15.47 -3.87 27.41
N LYS A 159 -15.07 -3.73 26.15
CA LYS A 159 -15.86 -4.04 24.95
C LYS A 159 -14.99 -4.77 23.92
N LYS A 160 -15.60 -5.62 23.08
CA LYS A 160 -14.91 -6.26 21.94
C LYS A 160 -15.15 -5.56 20.60
N ASN A 161 -16.26 -4.81 20.49
CA ASN A 161 -16.73 -4.23 19.24
C ASN A 161 -16.37 -2.74 19.16
N PHE A 162 -15.12 -2.45 18.84
CA PHE A 162 -14.59 -1.11 18.57
C PHE A 162 -13.42 -1.18 17.58
N GLY A 163 -13.06 -0.05 16.99
CA GLY A 163 -11.88 0.07 16.16
C GLY A 163 -10.65 0.35 17.01
N LYS A 164 -9.53 -0.29 16.69
CA LYS A 164 -8.26 -0.07 17.37
C LYS A 164 -7.11 -0.07 16.38
N LEU A 165 -6.10 0.71 16.68
CA LEU A 165 -4.78 0.66 16.05
C LEU A 165 -3.71 0.86 17.11
N CYS A 166 -2.56 0.22 16.92
CA CYS A 166 -1.43 0.34 17.83
C CYS A 166 -0.09 0.18 17.10
N ILE A 167 0.98 0.56 17.76
CA ILE A 167 2.35 0.26 17.35
C ILE A 167 2.94 -0.83 18.24
N GLY A 168 3.86 -1.61 17.69
CA GLY A 168 4.68 -2.56 18.43
C GLY A 168 6.02 -1.95 18.89
N PRO A 169 6.90 -2.78 19.49
CA PRO A 169 8.22 -2.37 19.93
C PRO A 169 9.05 -1.65 18.86
N ALA A 170 8.95 -2.08 17.60
CA ALA A 170 9.65 -1.43 16.48
C ALA A 170 9.25 0.04 16.30
N GLY A 171 7.96 0.37 16.49
CA GLY A 171 7.47 1.74 16.43
C GLY A 171 8.00 2.57 17.59
N GLU A 172 7.97 2.02 18.79
CA GLU A 172 8.47 2.67 20.02
C GLU A 172 9.97 2.97 19.95
N ASN A 173 10.76 2.08 19.33
CA ASN A 173 12.20 2.20 19.14
C ASN A 173 12.58 2.87 17.80
N LEU A 174 11.63 3.48 17.11
CA LEU A 174 11.85 4.30 15.91
C LEU A 174 12.52 3.55 14.74
N VAL A 175 12.24 2.25 14.59
CA VAL A 175 12.66 1.46 13.42
C VAL A 175 12.08 2.10 12.16
N LYS A 176 12.91 2.41 11.17
CA LYS A 176 12.52 3.25 10.01
C LYS A 176 11.38 2.67 9.17
N TYR A 177 11.12 1.38 9.29
CA TYR A 177 10.04 0.68 8.60
C TYR A 177 9.01 0.05 9.56
N ALA A 178 8.85 0.64 10.74
CA ALA A 178 7.83 0.22 11.69
C ALA A 178 6.41 0.47 11.15
N SER A 179 5.53 -0.48 11.38
CA SER A 179 4.14 -0.48 10.92
C SER A 179 3.16 -0.05 12.03
N ILE A 180 1.92 0.26 11.62
CA ILE A 180 0.77 0.44 12.52
C ILE A 180 -0.19 -0.71 12.29
N VAL A 181 -0.58 -1.41 13.35
CA VAL A 181 -1.45 -2.59 13.27
C VAL A 181 -2.87 -2.25 13.71
N SER A 182 -3.86 -2.77 13.00
CA SER A 182 -5.29 -2.64 13.28
C SER A 182 -5.95 -4.00 13.11
N ASP A 183 -6.37 -4.63 14.20
CA ASP A 183 -6.80 -6.03 14.24
C ASP A 183 -5.70 -6.95 13.65
N GLU A 184 -6.03 -7.75 12.64
CA GLU A 184 -5.08 -8.59 11.88
C GLU A 184 -4.58 -7.89 10.59
N ARG A 185 -4.65 -6.56 10.52
CA ARG A 185 -4.26 -5.77 9.34
C ARG A 185 -3.23 -4.73 9.71
N SER A 186 -2.44 -4.34 8.72
CA SER A 186 -1.32 -3.43 8.94
C SER A 186 -1.35 -2.27 7.94
N ALA A 187 -1.15 -1.06 8.44
CA ALA A 187 -0.62 0.06 7.65
C ALA A 187 0.90 -0.11 7.63
N GLY A 188 1.35 -1.08 6.80
CA GLY A 188 2.65 -1.73 6.96
C GLY A 188 3.82 -0.88 6.53
N ARG A 189 3.74 -0.22 5.38
CA ARG A 189 4.91 0.37 4.73
C ARG A 189 5.16 1.83 5.09
N THR A 190 6.40 2.28 4.85
CA THR A 190 6.86 3.69 4.98
C THR A 190 7.15 4.17 6.40
N GLY A 191 7.13 3.29 7.41
CA GLY A 191 7.62 3.62 8.75
C GLY A 191 6.71 4.50 9.61
N LEU A 192 5.41 4.53 9.31
CA LEU A 192 4.47 5.39 10.06
C LEU A 192 4.31 4.98 11.52
N GLY A 193 4.61 3.72 11.87
CA GLY A 193 4.66 3.26 13.26
C GLY A 193 5.71 4.01 14.09
N ALA A 194 6.88 4.26 13.49
CA ALA A 194 7.92 5.06 14.16
C ALA A 194 7.53 6.54 14.32
N VAL A 195 6.69 7.08 13.44
CA VAL A 195 6.15 8.45 13.62
C VAL A 195 5.24 8.52 14.83
N LEU A 196 4.36 7.53 15.03
CA LEU A 196 3.52 7.46 16.23
C LEU A 196 4.36 7.24 17.51
N GLY A 197 5.40 6.38 17.43
CA GLY A 197 6.33 6.16 18.53
C GLY A 197 7.05 7.45 18.93
N TRP A 198 7.57 8.21 17.94
CA TRP A 198 8.17 9.52 18.19
C TRP A 198 7.17 10.50 18.81
N LYS A 199 5.89 10.45 18.42
CA LYS A 199 4.83 11.26 19.01
C LYS A 199 4.38 10.80 20.40
N ASN A 200 5.02 9.77 20.98
CA ASN A 200 4.63 9.14 22.25
C ASN A 200 3.18 8.62 22.27
N LEU A 201 2.66 8.20 21.12
CA LEU A 201 1.30 7.70 20.96
C LEU A 201 1.31 6.20 20.65
N LYS A 202 0.99 5.38 21.67
CA LYS A 202 1.00 3.92 21.58
C LYS A 202 -0.14 3.36 20.75
N ALA A 203 -1.36 3.89 20.99
CA ALA A 203 -2.56 3.34 20.40
C ALA A 203 -3.66 4.41 20.25
N ILE A 204 -4.61 4.12 19.34
CA ILE A 204 -5.87 4.87 19.25
C ILE A 204 -7.01 3.84 19.22
N THR A 205 -8.02 4.03 20.05
CA THR A 205 -9.26 3.29 20.01
C THR A 205 -10.42 4.18 19.58
N VAL A 206 -11.40 3.62 18.89
CA VAL A 206 -12.57 4.37 18.45
C VAL A 206 -13.83 3.53 18.56
N SER A 207 -14.86 4.07 19.22
CA SER A 207 -16.17 3.42 19.37
C SER A 207 -17.30 4.36 18.93
N GLY A 208 -18.35 3.79 18.34
CA GLY A 208 -19.51 4.54 17.90
C GLY A 208 -20.60 3.65 17.33
N THR A 209 -21.79 4.20 17.23
CA THR A 209 -23.01 3.50 16.81
C THR A 209 -23.72 4.16 15.64
N LYS A 210 -23.29 5.38 15.24
CA LYS A 210 -23.92 6.14 14.15
C LYS A 210 -23.92 5.37 12.84
N MET A 211 -25.00 5.55 12.10
CA MET A 211 -25.14 5.01 10.75
C MET A 211 -24.51 5.96 9.74
N VAL A 212 -23.73 5.42 8.81
CA VAL A 212 -23.21 6.21 7.69
C VAL A 212 -24.39 6.55 6.74
N PRO A 213 -24.64 7.83 6.43
CA PRO A 213 -25.72 8.20 5.55
C PRO A 213 -25.47 7.67 4.12
N VAL A 214 -26.52 7.22 3.45
CA VAL A 214 -26.50 6.75 2.07
C VAL A 214 -27.56 7.53 1.29
N HIS A 215 -27.16 8.06 0.11
CA HIS A 215 -28.01 8.96 -0.69
C HIS A 215 -29.29 8.25 -1.16
N ASP A 216 -29.18 7.13 -1.86
CA ASP A 216 -30.29 6.29 -2.27
C ASP A 216 -30.11 4.89 -1.69
N LYS A 217 -30.80 4.62 -0.57
CA LYS A 217 -30.64 3.36 0.16
C LYS A 217 -31.10 2.14 -0.63
N GLU A 218 -32.22 2.27 -1.34
CA GLU A 218 -32.83 1.14 -2.06
C GLU A 218 -31.98 0.74 -3.27
N GLN A 219 -31.67 1.67 -4.16
CA GLN A 219 -30.85 1.40 -5.33
C GLN A 219 -29.42 0.99 -4.94
N THR A 220 -28.86 1.57 -3.87
CA THR A 220 -27.55 1.16 -3.34
C THR A 220 -27.59 -0.29 -2.90
N ALA A 221 -28.60 -0.73 -2.14
CA ALA A 221 -28.70 -2.13 -1.70
C ALA A 221 -28.85 -3.10 -2.88
N GLN A 222 -29.64 -2.75 -3.88
CA GLN A 222 -29.78 -3.55 -5.11
C GLN A 222 -28.45 -3.64 -5.88
N TRP A 223 -27.71 -2.53 -5.98
CA TRP A 223 -26.42 -2.50 -6.67
C TRP A 223 -25.33 -3.27 -5.92
N ILE A 224 -25.32 -3.20 -4.59
CA ILE A 224 -24.43 -4.01 -3.75
C ILE A 224 -24.61 -5.50 -4.06
N LYS A 225 -25.85 -6.01 -4.11
CA LYS A 225 -26.13 -7.42 -4.46
C LYS A 225 -25.57 -7.78 -5.83
N LYS A 226 -25.77 -6.94 -6.84
CA LYS A 226 -25.23 -7.16 -8.19
C LYS A 226 -23.70 -7.19 -8.20
N TRP A 227 -23.07 -6.25 -7.49
CA TRP A 227 -21.62 -6.17 -7.44
C TRP A 227 -20.99 -7.33 -6.66
N VAL A 228 -21.57 -7.72 -5.55
CA VAL A 228 -21.15 -8.92 -4.79
C VAL A 228 -21.22 -10.17 -5.68
N SER A 229 -22.34 -10.39 -6.37
CA SER A 229 -22.49 -11.52 -7.29
C SER A 229 -21.45 -11.49 -8.41
N TYR A 230 -21.15 -10.32 -8.98
CA TYR A 230 -20.12 -10.15 -9.99
C TYR A 230 -18.72 -10.51 -9.46
N LEU A 231 -18.33 -9.99 -8.29
CA LEU A 231 -17.06 -10.29 -7.66
C LEU A 231 -16.90 -11.79 -7.34
N GLN A 232 -17.97 -12.45 -6.88
CA GLN A 232 -17.97 -13.87 -6.54
C GLN A 232 -17.93 -14.79 -7.76
N SER A 233 -18.48 -14.35 -8.90
CA SER A 233 -18.44 -15.13 -10.15
C SER A 233 -17.13 -14.96 -10.92
N HIS A 234 -16.36 -13.92 -10.65
CA HIS A 234 -15.16 -13.58 -11.42
C HIS A 234 -13.96 -14.52 -11.08
N PRO A 235 -13.16 -14.97 -12.06
CA PRO A 235 -12.08 -15.95 -11.85
C PRO A 235 -11.06 -15.53 -10.79
N LEU A 236 -10.65 -14.27 -10.77
CA LEU A 236 -9.65 -13.78 -9.80
C LEU A 236 -10.29 -13.52 -8.43
N THR A 237 -11.33 -12.70 -8.37
CA THR A 237 -11.90 -12.25 -7.09
C THR A 237 -12.82 -13.28 -6.42
N GLY A 238 -13.44 -14.16 -7.19
CA GLY A 238 -14.38 -15.16 -6.69
C GLY A 238 -13.82 -16.59 -6.59
N LYS A 239 -12.67 -16.88 -7.23
CA LYS A 239 -12.07 -18.23 -7.23
C LYS A 239 -10.63 -18.23 -6.72
N GLN A 240 -9.70 -17.55 -7.40
CA GLN A 240 -8.27 -17.58 -7.07
C GLN A 240 -7.99 -16.93 -5.71
N LEU A 241 -8.42 -15.69 -5.51
CA LEU A 241 -8.17 -14.97 -4.25
C LEU A 241 -8.83 -15.64 -3.03
N PRO A 242 -10.07 -16.15 -3.07
CA PRO A 242 -10.62 -16.94 -1.97
C PRO A 242 -9.84 -18.23 -1.70
N LYS A 243 -9.39 -18.94 -2.74
CA LYS A 243 -8.68 -20.22 -2.59
C LYS A 243 -7.24 -20.02 -2.12
N LEU A 244 -6.47 -19.17 -2.80
CA LEU A 244 -5.02 -19.05 -2.63
C LEU A 244 -4.56 -17.70 -2.07
N GLY A 245 -5.43 -16.67 -2.01
CA GLY A 245 -5.06 -15.29 -1.73
C GLY A 245 -4.07 -14.74 -2.74
N THR A 246 -3.27 -13.78 -2.32
CA THR A 246 -2.16 -13.24 -3.12
C THR A 246 -1.04 -14.25 -3.30
N ALA A 247 -0.86 -15.20 -2.38
CA ALA A 247 0.11 -16.27 -2.45
C ALA A 247 -0.01 -17.13 -3.73
N GLY A 248 -1.22 -17.25 -4.30
CA GLY A 248 -1.46 -17.95 -5.57
C GLY A 248 -0.78 -17.33 -6.79
N LEU A 249 -0.11 -16.18 -6.65
CA LEU A 249 0.70 -15.57 -7.71
C LEU A 249 2.14 -16.11 -7.75
N VAL A 250 2.62 -16.83 -6.73
CA VAL A 250 4.00 -17.35 -6.66
C VAL A 250 4.31 -18.20 -7.88
N SER A 251 3.48 -19.19 -8.19
CA SER A 251 3.68 -20.09 -9.35
C SER A 251 3.67 -19.33 -10.69
N SER A 252 2.80 -18.33 -10.85
CA SER A 252 2.79 -17.49 -12.04
C SER A 252 4.04 -16.61 -12.13
N MET A 253 4.50 -16.05 -11.03
CA MET A 253 5.74 -15.26 -10.97
C MET A 253 6.96 -16.11 -11.34
N GLN A 254 7.04 -17.34 -10.84
CA GLN A 254 8.09 -18.30 -11.20
C GLN A 254 8.13 -18.56 -12.70
N MET A 255 6.99 -18.86 -13.31
CA MET A 255 6.89 -19.13 -14.77
C MET A 255 7.36 -17.95 -15.63
N HIS A 256 7.11 -16.71 -15.18
CA HIS A 256 7.43 -15.51 -15.94
C HIS A 256 8.78 -14.87 -15.55
N GLY A 257 9.54 -15.48 -14.63
CA GLY A 257 10.82 -14.92 -14.16
C GLY A 257 10.65 -13.62 -13.34
N LEU A 258 9.56 -13.52 -12.60
CA LEU A 258 9.19 -12.34 -11.80
C LEU A 258 9.44 -12.55 -10.29
N LEU A 259 9.88 -13.75 -9.90
CA LEU A 259 10.06 -14.12 -8.50
C LEU A 259 11.41 -13.61 -7.98
N SER A 260 11.40 -12.53 -7.21
CA SER A 260 12.64 -11.98 -6.64
C SER A 260 13.39 -13.05 -5.84
N THR A 261 14.63 -13.35 -6.24
CA THR A 261 15.46 -14.42 -5.67
C THR A 261 16.86 -13.90 -5.36
N ARG A 262 17.38 -14.21 -4.15
CA ARG A 262 18.72 -13.80 -3.66
C ARG A 262 18.99 -12.31 -3.96
N ASN A 263 18.27 -11.44 -3.25
CA ASN A 263 18.31 -9.99 -3.41
C ASN A 263 18.08 -9.55 -4.88
N ALA A 264 17.08 -10.12 -5.56
CA ALA A 264 16.78 -9.90 -6.98
C ALA A 264 18.01 -10.13 -7.91
N SER A 265 18.92 -11.03 -7.57
CA SER A 265 19.96 -11.47 -8.48
C SER A 265 19.40 -12.35 -9.59
N ALA A 266 18.34 -13.12 -9.29
CA ALA A 266 17.59 -13.95 -10.23
C ALA A 266 16.08 -13.68 -10.13
N GLY A 267 15.32 -14.16 -11.11
CA GLY A 267 13.86 -14.04 -11.18
C GLY A 267 13.10 -15.36 -11.02
N GLN A 268 13.80 -16.43 -10.69
CA GLN A 268 13.26 -17.77 -10.46
C GLN A 268 13.95 -18.41 -9.25
N PHE A 269 13.20 -19.22 -8.50
CA PHE A 269 13.68 -19.95 -7.32
C PHE A 269 13.40 -21.44 -7.49
N GLU A 270 14.40 -22.29 -7.33
CA GLU A 270 14.29 -23.73 -7.58
C GLU A 270 13.24 -24.39 -6.68
N ASP A 271 13.25 -24.03 -5.39
CA ASP A 271 12.37 -24.58 -4.37
C ASP A 271 11.04 -23.82 -4.21
N PHE A 272 10.60 -23.07 -5.23
CA PHE A 272 9.41 -22.21 -5.12
C PHE A 272 8.14 -22.96 -4.73
N GLU A 273 8.01 -24.23 -5.11
CA GLU A 273 6.84 -25.05 -4.77
C GLU A 273 6.67 -25.19 -3.26
N LYS A 274 7.78 -25.36 -2.53
CA LYS A 274 7.79 -25.49 -1.06
C LYS A 274 7.25 -24.25 -0.34
N VAL A 275 7.33 -23.07 -0.97
CA VAL A 275 6.86 -21.78 -0.44
C VAL A 275 5.78 -21.17 -1.32
N SER A 276 5.02 -21.99 -2.03
CA SER A 276 3.94 -21.57 -2.92
C SER A 276 2.62 -21.31 -2.18
N GLY A 277 1.70 -20.64 -2.87
CA GLY A 277 0.33 -20.46 -2.36
C GLY A 277 -0.46 -21.75 -2.36
N GLU A 278 -0.14 -22.68 -3.24
CA GLU A 278 -0.73 -24.00 -3.33
C GLU A 278 -0.35 -24.82 -2.10
N THR A 279 0.93 -24.94 -1.76
CA THR A 279 1.43 -25.61 -0.56
C THR A 279 0.88 -24.99 0.71
N LEU A 280 0.86 -23.64 0.78
CA LEU A 280 0.24 -22.93 1.91
C LEU A 280 -1.25 -23.29 2.09
N ALA A 281 -1.99 -23.39 0.98
CA ALA A 281 -3.42 -23.69 1.03
C ALA A 281 -3.72 -25.14 1.36
N GLU A 282 -2.90 -26.08 0.92
CA GLU A 282 -3.12 -27.52 1.08
C GLU A 282 -2.65 -28.04 2.44
N GLU A 283 -1.51 -27.53 2.94
CA GLU A 283 -0.88 -28.07 4.14
C GLU A 283 -1.12 -27.23 5.41
N TYR A 284 -1.28 -25.91 5.28
CA TYR A 284 -1.26 -24.99 6.42
C TYR A 284 -2.54 -24.18 6.62
N ASN A 285 -3.42 -24.10 5.62
CA ASN A 285 -4.62 -23.26 5.71
C ASN A 285 -5.68 -23.87 6.63
N ILE A 286 -6.10 -23.12 7.66
CA ILE A 286 -7.21 -23.52 8.55
C ILE A 286 -8.53 -22.99 8.00
N THR A 287 -8.61 -21.69 7.67
CA THR A 287 -9.83 -21.05 7.17
C THR A 287 -9.54 -19.76 6.42
N ASN A 288 -10.47 -19.35 5.57
CA ASN A 288 -10.40 -18.11 4.81
C ASN A 288 -11.19 -17.00 5.50
N LYS A 289 -10.57 -15.84 5.65
CA LYS A 289 -11.16 -14.64 6.26
C LYS A 289 -11.24 -13.47 5.25
N GLY A 290 -12.16 -12.55 5.50
CA GLY A 290 -12.31 -11.29 4.78
C GLY A 290 -12.39 -10.12 5.76
N CYS A 291 -12.08 -8.92 5.28
CA CYS A 291 -12.41 -7.69 5.99
C CYS A 291 -13.94 -7.51 6.06
N ALA A 292 -14.42 -6.59 6.89
CA ALA A 292 -15.85 -6.25 6.96
C ALA A 292 -16.42 -5.96 5.56
N THR A 293 -17.61 -6.48 5.26
CA THR A 293 -18.31 -6.35 3.97
C THR A 293 -17.55 -6.89 2.73
N CYS A 294 -16.48 -7.66 2.90
CA CYS A 294 -15.65 -8.12 1.77
C CYS A 294 -16.06 -9.51 1.27
N PRO A 295 -16.58 -9.64 0.03
CA PRO A 295 -16.94 -10.93 -0.56
C PRO A 295 -15.73 -11.71 -1.09
N ILE A 296 -14.56 -11.07 -1.25
CA ILE A 296 -13.35 -11.66 -1.85
C ILE A 296 -12.66 -12.64 -0.89
N ARG A 297 -12.66 -12.35 0.42
CA ARG A 297 -12.12 -13.23 1.48
C ARG A 297 -10.70 -13.74 1.18
N CYS A 298 -9.80 -12.83 0.79
CA CYS A 298 -8.44 -13.16 0.34
C CYS A 298 -7.46 -13.54 1.46
N ALA A 299 -7.77 -13.28 2.72
CA ALA A 299 -6.92 -13.66 3.84
C ALA A 299 -7.23 -15.09 4.29
N ARG A 300 -6.23 -15.74 4.84
CA ARG A 300 -6.34 -17.06 5.46
C ARG A 300 -5.70 -17.07 6.82
N THR A 301 -6.09 -18.03 7.63
CA THR A 301 -5.49 -18.29 8.93
C THR A 301 -4.65 -19.53 8.89
N VAL A 302 -3.56 -19.51 9.62
CA VAL A 302 -2.60 -20.59 9.77
C VAL A 302 -2.34 -20.82 11.24
N LYS A 303 -1.77 -21.98 11.59
CA LYS A 303 -1.32 -22.26 12.94
C LYS A 303 0.15 -21.87 13.08
N VAL A 304 0.44 -21.01 14.05
CA VAL A 304 1.80 -20.64 14.44
C VAL A 304 1.90 -20.80 15.94
N TYR A 305 2.83 -21.63 16.40
CA TYR A 305 2.87 -22.11 17.78
C TYR A 305 1.49 -22.69 18.16
N ASP A 306 0.88 -22.24 19.23
CA ASP A 306 -0.47 -22.66 19.66
C ASP A 306 -1.59 -21.70 19.24
N LYS A 307 -1.25 -20.68 18.41
CA LYS A 307 -2.19 -19.64 18.00
C LYS A 307 -2.68 -19.84 16.56
N THR A 308 -3.93 -19.48 16.31
CA THR A 308 -4.48 -19.32 14.96
C THR A 308 -4.35 -17.88 14.56
N VAL A 309 -3.48 -17.58 13.58
CA VAL A 309 -3.10 -16.23 13.18
C VAL A 309 -3.30 -16.02 11.68
N LYS A 310 -3.21 -14.78 11.24
CA LYS A 310 -3.21 -14.45 9.80
C LYS A 310 -1.96 -15.00 9.12
N GLY A 311 -2.16 -15.75 8.04
CA GLY A 311 -1.07 -16.23 7.19
C GLY A 311 -0.44 -15.12 6.32
N PRO A 312 0.74 -15.39 5.75
CA PRO A 312 1.50 -14.43 4.94
C PRO A 312 0.79 -14.06 3.64
N GLU A 313 1.03 -12.86 3.18
CA GLU A 313 0.71 -12.40 1.82
C GLU A 313 1.86 -12.78 0.87
N LEU A 314 1.65 -12.59 -0.44
CA LEU A 314 2.64 -12.88 -1.49
C LEU A 314 4.03 -12.29 -1.20
N GLU A 315 4.06 -11.01 -0.86
CA GLU A 315 5.32 -10.30 -0.64
C GLU A 315 6.14 -10.93 0.48
N THR A 316 5.48 -11.34 1.56
CA THR A 316 6.15 -12.01 2.70
C THR A 316 6.69 -13.38 2.29
N LEU A 317 5.89 -14.18 1.55
CA LEU A 317 6.32 -15.49 1.06
C LEU A 317 7.54 -15.39 0.16
N VAL A 318 7.55 -14.48 -0.81
CA VAL A 318 8.65 -14.34 -1.76
C VAL A 318 9.88 -13.74 -1.11
N LEU A 319 9.72 -12.70 -0.29
CA LEU A 319 10.85 -11.94 0.24
C LEU A 319 11.52 -12.64 1.44
N LEU A 320 10.77 -13.35 2.28
CA LEU A 320 11.31 -14.23 3.33
C LEU A 320 11.54 -15.67 2.83
N GLY A 321 11.19 -15.97 1.59
CA GLY A 321 11.49 -17.20 0.87
C GLY A 321 12.70 -17.04 -0.05
N GLY A 322 12.50 -17.21 -1.36
CA GLY A 322 13.55 -17.21 -2.38
C GLY A 322 14.48 -16.00 -2.34
N ASN A 323 13.98 -14.82 -1.94
CA ASN A 323 14.81 -13.60 -1.90
C ASN A 323 15.93 -13.64 -0.84
N ILE A 324 15.79 -14.47 0.20
CA ILE A 324 16.84 -14.76 1.19
C ILE A 324 17.37 -16.20 1.09
N GLY A 325 16.94 -16.97 0.07
CA GLY A 325 17.37 -18.36 -0.15
C GLY A 325 16.71 -19.36 0.80
N ASN A 326 15.54 -19.05 1.35
CA ASN A 326 14.80 -19.90 2.27
C ASN A 326 13.68 -20.67 1.55
N CYS A 327 13.57 -21.98 1.81
CA CYS A 327 12.50 -22.85 1.32
C CYS A 327 11.65 -23.49 2.46
N ASP A 328 11.85 -23.07 3.70
CA ASP A 328 11.06 -23.54 4.85
C ASP A 328 9.83 -22.64 5.04
N LEU A 329 8.67 -23.16 4.66
CA LEU A 329 7.41 -22.43 4.76
C LEU A 329 6.99 -22.19 6.22
N GLN A 330 7.25 -23.15 7.14
CA GLN A 330 6.92 -22.96 8.55
C GLN A 330 7.67 -21.76 9.15
N LYS A 331 8.95 -21.61 8.84
CA LYS A 331 9.72 -20.45 9.27
C LYS A 331 9.14 -19.14 8.73
N ILE A 332 8.66 -19.12 7.49
CA ILE A 332 7.98 -17.92 6.93
C ILE A 332 6.70 -17.61 7.70
N LEU A 333 5.93 -18.62 8.09
CA LEU A 333 4.71 -18.41 8.90
C LEU A 333 5.05 -17.83 10.28
N ASP A 334 6.06 -18.38 10.94
CA ASP A 334 6.54 -17.94 12.25
C ASP A 334 7.00 -16.48 12.18
N TRP A 335 7.86 -16.14 11.21
CA TRP A 335 8.36 -14.78 11.02
C TRP A 335 7.29 -13.78 10.60
N ASN A 336 6.31 -14.20 9.79
CA ASN A 336 5.19 -13.32 9.47
C ASN A 336 4.42 -12.92 10.73
N TYR A 337 4.20 -13.85 11.64
CA TYR A 337 3.57 -13.58 12.93
C TYR A 337 4.47 -12.72 13.82
N GLU A 338 5.75 -13.06 13.96
CA GLU A 338 6.71 -12.32 14.77
C GLU A 338 6.86 -10.86 14.32
N LEU A 339 6.98 -10.61 13.00
CA LEU A 339 7.10 -9.26 12.44
C LEU A 339 5.82 -8.44 12.61
N ASP A 340 4.65 -9.05 12.48
CA ASP A 340 3.37 -8.39 12.78
C ASP A 340 3.29 -8.03 14.28
N GLU A 341 3.70 -8.93 15.19
CA GLU A 341 3.73 -8.71 16.63
C GLU A 341 4.74 -7.63 17.06
N LEU A 342 5.91 -7.59 16.43
CA LEU A 342 6.91 -6.56 16.64
C LEU A 342 6.53 -5.22 16.00
N GLY A 343 5.56 -5.21 15.10
CA GLY A 343 5.10 -4.01 14.38
C GLY A 343 6.06 -3.57 13.28
N MET A 344 6.50 -4.48 12.39
CA MET A 344 7.42 -4.20 11.29
C MET A 344 6.82 -4.53 9.91
N ASP A 345 7.25 -3.78 8.88
CA ASP A 345 6.98 -4.09 7.48
C ASP A 345 7.79 -5.31 7.02
N THR A 346 7.13 -6.41 6.70
CA THR A 346 7.78 -7.66 6.25
C THR A 346 8.57 -7.47 4.96
N ILE A 347 8.13 -6.56 4.06
CA ILE A 347 8.82 -6.25 2.80
C ILE A 347 10.17 -5.58 3.09
N SER A 348 10.16 -4.53 3.92
CA SER A 348 11.37 -3.78 4.22
C SER A 348 12.33 -4.57 5.10
N ALA A 349 11.84 -5.32 6.09
CA ALA A 349 12.66 -6.21 6.90
C ALA A 349 13.38 -7.25 6.02
N ALA A 350 12.63 -7.99 5.19
CA ALA A 350 13.20 -9.01 4.31
C ALA A 350 14.14 -8.43 3.24
N GLY A 351 13.77 -7.29 2.64
CA GLY A 351 14.63 -6.61 1.66
C GLY A 351 15.95 -6.12 2.26
N THR A 352 15.90 -5.61 3.49
CA THR A 352 17.11 -5.17 4.23
C THR A 352 18.00 -6.35 4.60
N ILE A 353 17.42 -7.46 5.07
CA ILE A 353 18.16 -8.70 5.34
C ILE A 353 18.82 -9.25 4.07
N ALA A 354 18.09 -9.32 2.94
CA ALA A 354 18.63 -9.81 1.68
C ALA A 354 19.81 -8.95 1.19
N TRP A 355 19.71 -7.62 1.31
CA TRP A 355 20.83 -6.73 1.00
C TRP A 355 22.03 -6.98 1.95
N ALA A 356 21.77 -7.15 3.27
CA ALA A 356 22.83 -7.40 4.26
C ALA A 356 23.57 -8.74 4.00
N MET A 357 22.82 -9.79 3.61
CA MET A 357 23.39 -11.08 3.21
C MET A 357 24.33 -10.92 2.02
N GLU A 358 23.91 -10.18 0.98
CA GLU A 358 24.76 -9.93 -0.19
C GLU A 358 25.96 -9.03 0.14
N ALA A 359 25.78 -8.03 0.98
CA ALA A 359 26.87 -7.17 1.44
C ALA A 359 27.93 -7.97 2.20
N ASN A 360 27.53 -8.96 3.00
CA ASN A 360 28.44 -9.89 3.66
C ASN A 360 29.18 -10.80 2.66
N GLU A 361 28.46 -11.42 1.71
CA GLU A 361 29.11 -12.25 0.66
C GLU A 361 30.14 -11.45 -0.15
N LYS A 362 29.91 -10.16 -0.38
CA LYS A 362 30.82 -9.27 -1.12
C LYS A 362 31.93 -8.65 -0.25
N GLY A 363 31.97 -8.98 1.04
CA GLY A 363 32.96 -8.44 1.98
C GLY A 363 32.81 -6.93 2.26
N LEU A 364 31.66 -6.34 1.95
CA LEU A 364 31.39 -4.92 2.21
C LEU A 364 31.03 -4.67 3.69
N TRP A 365 30.36 -5.63 4.30
CA TRP A 365 29.95 -5.57 5.69
C TRP A 365 29.91 -6.97 6.31
N HIS A 366 30.88 -7.26 7.18
CA HIS A 366 30.96 -8.52 7.90
C HIS A 366 29.92 -8.57 9.03
N ASN A 367 28.69 -8.95 8.71
CA ASN A 367 27.54 -8.96 9.62
C ASN A 367 27.09 -10.38 10.03
N GLY A 368 27.70 -11.43 9.46
CA GLY A 368 27.43 -12.84 9.77
C GLY A 368 26.17 -13.41 9.08
N LEU A 369 25.42 -12.62 8.29
CA LEU A 369 24.24 -13.09 7.56
C LEU A 369 24.64 -13.69 6.21
N SER A 370 24.03 -14.82 5.84
CA SER A 370 24.26 -15.48 4.55
C SER A 370 22.97 -16.05 3.98
N PHE A 371 22.85 -16.07 2.66
CA PHE A 371 21.68 -16.65 2.00
C PHE A 371 21.50 -18.11 2.38
N GLY A 372 20.28 -18.49 2.75
CA GLY A 372 19.92 -19.83 3.19
C GLY A 372 20.27 -20.15 4.66
N SER A 373 21.04 -19.31 5.35
CA SER A 373 21.29 -19.44 6.79
C SER A 373 20.17 -18.70 7.55
N ILE A 374 19.21 -19.45 8.07
CA ILE A 374 17.94 -18.90 8.56
C ILE A 374 17.71 -19.04 10.08
N ASP A 375 18.55 -19.82 10.78
CA ASP A 375 18.27 -20.23 12.16
C ASP A 375 18.28 -19.06 13.16
N THR A 376 19.01 -18.00 12.87
CA THR A 376 19.15 -16.83 13.74
C THR A 376 18.16 -15.70 13.43
N LEU A 377 17.33 -15.82 12.39
CA LEU A 377 16.52 -14.68 11.91
C LEU A 377 15.45 -14.22 12.90
N SER A 378 14.83 -15.12 13.67
CA SER A 378 13.89 -14.71 14.73
C SER A 378 14.53 -13.81 15.77
N SER A 379 15.75 -14.13 16.23
CA SER A 379 16.48 -13.28 17.17
C SER A 379 16.89 -11.94 16.54
N ILE A 380 17.25 -11.95 15.25
CA ILE A 380 17.60 -10.73 14.52
C ILE A 380 16.40 -9.82 14.35
N PHE A 381 15.20 -10.34 14.08
CA PHE A 381 14.00 -9.52 14.02
C PHE A 381 13.67 -8.88 15.37
N ASP A 382 13.85 -9.59 16.47
CA ASP A 382 13.71 -9.05 17.81
C ASP A 382 14.78 -7.98 18.11
N ASP A 383 16.03 -8.23 17.70
CA ASP A 383 17.11 -7.25 17.81
C ASP A 383 16.86 -5.98 16.99
N ILE A 384 16.29 -6.10 15.79
CA ILE A 384 15.87 -4.94 14.98
C ILE A 384 14.82 -4.13 15.71
N ALA A 385 13.77 -4.78 16.23
CA ALA A 385 12.67 -4.10 16.91
C ALA A 385 13.11 -3.37 18.18
N HIS A 386 14.15 -3.89 18.84
CA HIS A 386 14.70 -3.29 20.08
C HIS A 386 16.02 -2.54 19.87
N ARG A 387 16.51 -2.42 18.62
CA ARG A 387 17.77 -1.75 18.24
C ARG A 387 18.97 -2.27 19.00
N ARG A 388 19.17 -3.59 19.01
CA ARG A 388 20.29 -4.26 19.69
C ARG A 388 21.30 -4.82 18.69
N GLY A 389 22.59 -4.65 18.97
CA GLY A 389 23.65 -5.21 18.13
C GLY A 389 23.54 -4.82 16.66
N ILE A 390 23.61 -5.78 15.74
CA ILE A 390 23.43 -5.53 14.29
C ILE A 390 21.99 -5.11 13.95
N GLY A 391 21.02 -5.41 14.81
CA GLY A 391 19.63 -5.01 14.65
C GLY A 391 19.46 -3.51 14.64
N ASP A 392 20.28 -2.74 15.38
CA ASP A 392 20.24 -1.27 15.34
C ASP A 392 20.60 -0.73 13.94
N GLU A 393 21.62 -1.31 13.33
CA GLU A 393 22.00 -0.98 11.94
C GLU A 393 20.89 -1.36 10.95
N LEU A 394 20.40 -2.60 11.05
CA LEU A 394 19.34 -3.12 10.17
C LEU A 394 18.03 -2.31 10.30
N ALA A 395 17.75 -1.72 11.46
CA ALA A 395 16.59 -0.86 11.71
C ALA A 395 16.57 0.42 10.84
N GLU A 396 17.68 0.80 10.25
CA GLU A 396 17.82 1.97 9.38
C GLU A 396 17.37 1.73 7.92
N GLY A 397 17.29 0.47 7.48
CA GLY A 397 16.85 0.07 6.14
C GLY A 397 17.93 0.14 5.07
N THR A 398 17.66 -0.49 3.93
CA THR A 398 18.62 -0.74 2.84
C THR A 398 19.31 0.50 2.31
N LYS A 399 18.58 1.62 2.17
CA LYS A 399 19.16 2.87 1.65
C LYS A 399 20.33 3.35 2.51
N ARG A 400 20.10 3.53 3.83
CA ARG A 400 21.12 4.06 4.74
C ARG A 400 22.28 3.11 4.93
N LEU A 401 22.00 1.82 4.98
CA LEU A 401 23.02 0.79 5.02
C LEU A 401 23.92 0.82 3.77
N SER A 402 23.33 0.94 2.58
CA SER A 402 24.10 1.04 1.33
C SER A 402 24.86 2.34 1.18
N GLU A 403 24.41 3.42 1.82
CA GLU A 403 25.13 4.68 1.92
C GLU A 403 26.35 4.56 2.84
N LYS A 404 26.24 3.78 3.92
CA LYS A 404 27.28 3.56 4.93
C LYS A 404 28.33 2.54 4.50
N TYR A 405 27.91 1.40 3.95
CA TYR A 405 28.76 0.25 3.67
C TYR A 405 29.07 0.03 2.18
N GLY A 406 28.44 0.78 1.26
CA GLY A 406 28.55 0.55 -0.19
C GLY A 406 27.44 -0.34 -0.74
N GLY A 407 27.61 -0.89 -1.94
CA GLY A 407 26.63 -1.81 -2.55
C GLY A 407 25.34 -1.12 -3.02
N LYS A 408 25.39 0.16 -3.36
CA LYS A 408 24.22 0.93 -3.90
C LYS A 408 23.68 0.36 -5.20
N GLU A 409 24.50 -0.32 -5.98
CA GLU A 409 24.15 -0.92 -7.26
C GLU A 409 23.19 -2.11 -7.13
N PHE A 410 23.20 -2.79 -5.96
CA PHE A 410 22.29 -3.89 -5.63
C PHE A 410 21.39 -3.61 -4.41
N ALA A 411 21.29 -2.37 -3.98
CA ALA A 411 20.36 -1.95 -2.93
C ALA A 411 18.93 -1.81 -3.51
N MET A 412 18.12 -2.85 -3.34
CA MET A 412 16.81 -2.99 -3.99
C MET A 412 15.75 -2.06 -3.39
N HIS A 413 15.91 -0.76 -3.64
CA HIS A 413 14.95 0.28 -3.23
C HIS A 413 14.78 1.37 -4.29
N SER A 414 13.68 2.11 -4.20
CA SER A 414 13.51 3.41 -4.87
C SER A 414 13.13 4.45 -3.83
N LYS A 415 13.83 5.59 -3.83
CA LYS A 415 13.64 6.68 -2.86
C LYS A 415 13.76 6.25 -1.37
N GLY A 416 14.40 5.11 -1.10
CA GLY A 416 14.59 4.59 0.26
C GLY A 416 13.51 3.59 0.72
N LEU A 417 12.50 3.32 -0.09
CA LEU A 417 11.53 2.26 0.16
C LEU A 417 11.94 1.01 -0.63
N GLU A 418 12.14 -0.11 0.03
CA GLU A 418 12.52 -1.38 -0.57
C GLU A 418 11.50 -1.81 -1.63
N LEU A 419 11.96 -2.49 -2.70
CA LEU A 419 11.07 -2.97 -3.76
C LEU A 419 10.18 -4.11 -3.23
N SER A 420 8.96 -4.19 -3.74
CA SER A 420 8.08 -5.34 -3.52
C SER A 420 8.62 -6.57 -4.27
N ALA A 421 7.99 -7.71 -4.06
CA ALA A 421 8.48 -9.02 -4.48
C ALA A 421 8.64 -9.24 -6.00
N TYR A 422 8.10 -8.36 -6.85
CA TYR A 422 8.13 -8.51 -8.31
C TYR A 422 9.46 -8.06 -8.89
N GLU A 423 10.24 -8.97 -9.45
CA GLU A 423 11.47 -8.70 -10.14
C GLU A 423 11.17 -8.01 -11.50
N PRO A 424 11.58 -6.74 -11.70
CA PRO A 424 11.02 -5.95 -12.81
C PRO A 424 11.75 -6.09 -14.15
N ARG A 425 12.86 -6.82 -14.22
CA ARG A 425 13.61 -7.00 -15.48
C ARG A 425 12.83 -7.80 -16.53
N ARG A 426 11.81 -8.57 -16.10
CA ARG A 426 10.86 -9.24 -16.99
C ARG A 426 9.44 -8.65 -16.92
N ALA A 427 9.29 -7.47 -16.29
CA ALA A 427 8.08 -6.66 -16.26
C ALA A 427 8.47 -5.18 -16.23
N VAL A 428 8.91 -4.65 -17.40
CA VAL A 428 9.57 -3.33 -17.44
C VAL A 428 8.64 -2.18 -17.08
N GLY A 429 7.33 -2.33 -17.29
CA GLY A 429 6.33 -1.35 -16.83
C GLY A 429 6.22 -1.31 -15.32
N GLN A 430 6.33 -2.47 -14.64
CA GLN A 430 6.43 -2.52 -13.19
C GLN A 430 7.71 -1.82 -12.71
N GLY A 431 8.82 -1.98 -13.45
CA GLY A 431 10.07 -1.27 -13.19
C GLY A 431 9.91 0.26 -13.28
N LEU A 432 9.23 0.75 -14.31
CA LEU A 432 8.87 2.17 -14.40
C LEU A 432 8.04 2.60 -13.18
N GLY A 433 7.02 1.83 -12.83
CA GLY A 433 6.16 2.10 -11.69
C GLY A 433 6.94 2.26 -10.38
N TYR A 434 7.88 1.38 -10.08
CA TYR A 434 8.76 1.49 -8.91
C TYR A 434 9.57 2.78 -8.89
N ALA A 435 10.15 3.16 -10.05
CA ALA A 435 10.99 4.34 -10.14
C ALA A 435 10.21 5.64 -9.93
N VAL A 436 9.02 5.77 -10.55
CA VAL A 436 8.24 7.03 -10.55
C VAL A 436 7.19 7.13 -9.44
N SER A 437 7.00 6.08 -8.65
CA SER A 437 6.06 6.08 -7.52
C SER A 437 6.34 7.20 -6.53
N ASN A 438 5.30 7.92 -6.13
CA ASN A 438 5.41 9.03 -5.18
C ASN A 438 5.83 8.60 -3.78
N ARG A 439 5.61 7.34 -3.41
CA ARG A 439 5.99 6.85 -2.07
C ARG A 439 7.25 5.98 -2.07
N GLY A 440 7.89 5.77 -3.23
CA GLY A 440 9.10 4.95 -3.38
C GLY A 440 8.83 3.57 -3.99
N GLY A 441 9.63 2.55 -3.70
CA GLY A 441 9.61 1.21 -4.30
C GLY A 441 8.32 0.41 -4.08
N CYS A 442 7.16 0.97 -4.40
CA CYS A 442 5.84 0.40 -4.13
C CYS A 442 5.15 -0.07 -5.41
N HIS A 443 4.71 -1.32 -5.44
CA HIS A 443 3.97 -1.87 -6.58
C HIS A 443 2.60 -1.20 -6.74
N LEU A 444 1.85 -0.95 -5.65
CA LEU A 444 0.50 -0.39 -5.71
C LEU A 444 0.48 1.08 -6.13
N ASN A 445 1.26 1.95 -5.47
CA ASN A 445 1.38 3.35 -5.87
C ASN A 445 2.13 3.51 -7.20
N GLY A 446 2.91 2.50 -7.61
CA GLY A 446 3.53 2.38 -8.92
C GLY A 446 2.58 2.02 -10.06
N GLY A 447 1.30 1.70 -9.78
CA GLY A 447 0.29 1.35 -10.77
C GLY A 447 0.10 -0.15 -10.99
N TYR A 448 0.88 -1.01 -10.36
CA TYR A 448 0.76 -2.48 -10.40
C TYR A 448 0.71 -3.06 -11.82
N LEU A 449 1.57 -2.55 -12.72
CA LEU A 449 1.51 -2.90 -14.13
C LEU A 449 1.87 -4.37 -14.43
N VAL A 450 2.52 -5.04 -13.50
CA VAL A 450 2.83 -6.47 -13.56
C VAL A 450 1.58 -7.34 -13.82
N ILE A 451 0.37 -6.85 -13.49
CA ILE A 451 -0.88 -7.55 -13.80
C ILE A 451 -1.13 -7.67 -15.31
N LEU A 452 -0.63 -6.72 -16.10
CA LEU A 452 -0.67 -6.78 -17.56
C LEU A 452 0.50 -7.57 -18.15
N GLU A 453 1.61 -7.68 -17.42
CA GLU A 453 2.91 -8.16 -17.91
C GLU A 453 3.21 -9.62 -17.54
N GLY A 454 2.23 -10.37 -17.02
CA GLY A 454 2.43 -11.79 -16.73
C GLY A 454 1.52 -12.39 -15.65
N LEU A 455 0.81 -11.57 -14.85
CA LEU A 455 -0.03 -12.12 -13.78
C LEU A 455 -1.53 -12.23 -14.14
N GLY A 456 -2.00 -11.44 -15.09
CA GLY A 456 -3.40 -11.47 -15.53
C GLY A 456 -3.53 -11.54 -17.05
N LEU A 457 -2.72 -10.74 -17.75
CA LEU A 457 -2.56 -10.75 -19.20
C LEU A 457 -1.07 -10.98 -19.52
N ASN A 458 -0.76 -11.29 -20.77
CA ASN A 458 0.60 -11.48 -21.27
C ASN A 458 0.92 -10.39 -22.31
N VAL A 459 0.73 -9.12 -21.95
CA VAL A 459 1.20 -8.00 -22.76
C VAL A 459 2.72 -8.05 -22.78
N ASP A 460 3.34 -7.84 -23.94
CA ASP A 460 4.80 -7.89 -24.07
C ASP A 460 5.49 -7.13 -22.93
N SER A 461 6.14 -7.89 -22.06
CA SER A 461 6.72 -7.44 -20.81
C SER A 461 8.08 -6.75 -20.98
N GLN A 462 8.71 -6.89 -22.15
CA GLN A 462 10.04 -6.35 -22.45
C GLN A 462 9.99 -5.06 -23.28
N THR A 463 8.87 -4.76 -23.95
CA THR A 463 8.76 -3.54 -24.74
C THR A 463 8.50 -2.31 -23.86
N PRO A 464 9.17 -1.17 -24.11
CA PRO A 464 8.83 0.08 -23.47
C PRO A 464 7.56 0.74 -24.03
N LYS A 465 7.01 0.24 -25.14
CA LYS A 465 5.83 0.80 -25.82
C LYS A 465 4.61 0.76 -24.92
N ALA A 466 3.83 1.82 -24.92
CA ALA A 466 2.59 2.00 -24.13
C ALA A 466 2.74 1.92 -22.60
N LYS A 467 3.88 1.47 -22.05
CA LYS A 467 4.06 1.28 -20.61
C LYS A 467 3.82 2.55 -19.80
N ALA A 468 4.36 3.68 -20.27
CA ALA A 468 4.19 4.97 -19.60
C ALA A 468 2.71 5.40 -19.48
N ASP A 469 1.95 5.22 -20.56
CA ASP A 469 0.54 5.60 -20.63
C ASP A 469 -0.33 4.70 -19.74
N PHE A 470 -0.07 3.38 -19.75
CA PHE A 470 -0.75 2.44 -18.85
C PHE A 470 -0.34 2.65 -17.39
N THR A 471 0.93 2.90 -17.09
CA THR A 471 1.38 3.20 -15.73
C THR A 471 0.62 4.40 -15.18
N MET A 472 0.48 5.49 -15.95
CA MET A 472 -0.29 6.65 -15.54
C MET A 472 -1.75 6.30 -15.26
N LEU A 473 -2.43 5.63 -16.20
CA LEU A 473 -3.84 5.26 -16.05
C LEU A 473 -4.08 4.40 -14.81
N PHE A 474 -3.24 3.40 -14.59
CA PHE A 474 -3.37 2.50 -13.44
C PHE A 474 -3.04 3.18 -12.12
N GLN A 475 -2.06 4.08 -12.10
CA GLN A 475 -1.78 4.90 -10.91
C GLN A 475 -3.00 5.73 -10.53
N ASP A 476 -3.62 6.42 -11.49
CA ASP A 476 -4.79 7.28 -11.26
C ASP A 476 -6.00 6.46 -10.80
N LEU A 477 -6.19 5.28 -11.39
CA LEU A 477 -7.22 4.34 -10.98
C LEU A 477 -7.02 3.84 -9.54
N MET A 478 -5.81 3.38 -9.20
CA MET A 478 -5.44 2.90 -7.87
C MET A 478 -5.56 4.00 -6.81
N GLU A 479 -5.19 5.23 -7.19
CA GLU A 479 -5.30 6.42 -6.36
C GLU A 479 -6.74 6.66 -5.92
N MET A 480 -7.67 6.65 -6.89
CA MET A 480 -9.07 6.91 -6.64
C MET A 480 -9.76 5.77 -5.88
N ILE A 481 -9.42 4.49 -6.17
CA ILE A 481 -9.95 3.35 -5.42
C ILE A 481 -9.53 3.47 -3.94
N SER A 482 -8.26 3.78 -3.68
CA SER A 482 -7.76 3.98 -2.31
C SER A 482 -8.47 5.15 -1.61
N ALA A 483 -8.70 6.27 -2.31
CA ALA A 483 -9.39 7.43 -1.77
C ALA A 483 -10.86 7.16 -1.45
N SER A 484 -11.50 6.25 -2.19
CA SER A 484 -12.89 5.87 -1.98
C SER A 484 -13.15 5.06 -0.69
N GLY A 485 -12.09 4.51 -0.08
CA GLY A 485 -12.19 3.59 1.06
C GLY A 485 -12.35 2.12 0.67
N GLN A 486 -12.15 1.78 -0.61
CA GLN A 486 -12.27 0.42 -1.13
C GLN A 486 -10.92 -0.28 -1.22
N CYS A 487 -10.99 -1.61 -1.26
CA CYS A 487 -9.83 -2.46 -1.48
C CYS A 487 -9.46 -2.51 -2.97
N LEU A 488 -8.16 -2.39 -3.27
CA LEU A 488 -7.64 -2.47 -4.64
C LEU A 488 -7.96 -3.80 -5.34
N PHE A 489 -8.17 -4.90 -4.62
CA PHE A 489 -8.55 -6.18 -5.23
C PHE A 489 -9.89 -6.16 -5.97
N THR A 490 -10.76 -5.17 -5.70
CA THR A 490 -11.98 -4.98 -6.51
C THR A 490 -11.67 -4.62 -7.96
N SER A 491 -10.48 -4.04 -8.24
CA SER A 491 -10.03 -3.71 -9.59
C SER A 491 -9.63 -4.92 -10.43
N TYR A 492 -9.34 -6.08 -9.82
CA TYR A 492 -9.05 -7.31 -10.56
C TYR A 492 -10.24 -7.73 -11.42
N ALA A 493 -11.45 -7.40 -11.00
CA ALA A 493 -12.68 -7.64 -11.75
C ALA A 493 -12.91 -6.64 -12.92
N PHE A 494 -11.99 -5.71 -13.18
CA PHE A 494 -12.01 -4.90 -14.41
C PHE A 494 -11.57 -5.71 -15.63
N PHE A 495 -10.80 -6.77 -15.44
CA PHE A 495 -10.43 -7.67 -16.52
C PHE A 495 -11.62 -8.57 -16.86
N PRO A 496 -12.10 -8.58 -18.11
CA PRO A 496 -13.20 -9.43 -18.50
C PRO A 496 -12.88 -10.92 -18.24
N ALA A 497 -13.79 -11.61 -17.56
CA ALA A 497 -13.60 -13.01 -17.16
C ALA A 497 -13.25 -13.95 -18.34
N PHE A 498 -13.78 -13.67 -19.55
CA PHE A 498 -13.50 -14.48 -20.73
C PHE A 498 -12.02 -14.43 -21.18
N LEU A 499 -11.32 -13.32 -20.94
CA LEU A 499 -9.89 -13.21 -21.24
C LEU A 499 -9.06 -14.09 -20.30
N LEU A 500 -9.45 -14.16 -19.04
CA LEU A 500 -8.75 -14.92 -18.01
C LEU A 500 -9.03 -16.43 -18.08
N ASN A 501 -10.22 -16.81 -18.54
CA ASN A 501 -10.60 -18.21 -18.69
C ASN A 501 -9.93 -18.92 -19.89
N LYS A 502 -9.42 -18.17 -20.87
CA LYS A 502 -8.74 -18.69 -22.05
C LYS A 502 -7.47 -17.88 -22.37
N PRO A 503 -6.43 -17.93 -21.52
CA PRO A 503 -5.26 -17.06 -21.63
C PRO A 503 -4.47 -17.22 -22.93
N ASN A 504 -4.56 -18.37 -23.59
CA ASN A 504 -3.91 -18.67 -24.87
C ASN A 504 -4.84 -18.50 -26.09
N GLY A 505 -6.06 -17.99 -25.90
CA GLY A 505 -7.04 -17.80 -26.97
C GLY A 505 -6.65 -16.70 -27.95
N ILE A 506 -7.17 -16.78 -29.19
CA ILE A 506 -6.94 -15.78 -30.26
C ILE A 506 -7.33 -14.37 -29.78
N LEU A 507 -8.45 -14.24 -29.07
CA LEU A 507 -8.91 -12.96 -28.51
C LEU A 507 -7.90 -12.34 -27.55
N VAL A 508 -7.27 -13.14 -26.68
CA VAL A 508 -6.23 -12.67 -25.76
C VAL A 508 -4.99 -12.23 -26.52
N LYS A 509 -4.59 -12.95 -27.57
CA LYS A 509 -3.48 -12.54 -28.44
C LYS A 509 -3.76 -11.21 -29.14
N ILE A 510 -5.00 -11.00 -29.62
CA ILE A 510 -5.43 -9.74 -30.22
C ILE A 510 -5.40 -8.60 -29.18
N VAL A 511 -5.93 -8.84 -27.97
CA VAL A 511 -5.92 -7.86 -26.87
C VAL A 511 -4.49 -7.50 -26.47
N ASN A 512 -3.61 -8.49 -26.32
CA ASN A 512 -2.20 -8.25 -25.97
C ASN A 512 -1.46 -7.46 -27.07
N PHE A 513 -1.68 -7.81 -28.35
CA PHE A 513 -1.15 -7.05 -29.48
C PHE A 513 -1.69 -5.61 -29.48
N ALA A 514 -3.01 -5.45 -29.35
CA ALA A 514 -3.64 -4.15 -29.27
C ALA A 514 -3.10 -3.33 -28.11
N ALA A 515 -3.02 -3.91 -26.90
CA ALA A 515 -2.49 -3.21 -25.72
C ALA A 515 -1.06 -2.68 -25.92
N THR A 516 -0.23 -3.40 -26.67
CA THR A 516 1.12 -2.94 -27.03
C THR A 516 1.10 -1.74 -27.99
N HIS A 517 0.08 -1.63 -28.86
CA HIS A 517 0.03 -0.64 -29.95
C HIS A 517 -0.95 0.51 -29.71
N VAL A 518 -1.89 0.38 -28.75
CA VAL A 518 -2.91 1.41 -28.45
C VAL A 518 -2.46 2.44 -27.41
N GLY A 519 -1.17 2.53 -27.08
CA GLY A 519 -0.66 3.55 -26.14
C GLY A 519 -1.12 4.96 -26.47
N TRP A 520 -1.29 5.30 -27.77
CA TRP A 520 -1.85 6.57 -28.21
C TRP A 520 -3.30 6.79 -27.73
N ALA A 521 -4.13 5.76 -27.74
CA ALA A 521 -5.53 5.85 -27.28
C ALA A 521 -5.58 6.00 -25.75
N VAL A 522 -4.77 5.24 -25.02
CA VAL A 522 -4.62 5.41 -23.56
C VAL A 522 -4.12 6.82 -23.23
N ARG A 523 -3.19 7.36 -24.03
CA ARG A 523 -2.70 8.74 -23.89
C ARG A 523 -3.82 9.77 -24.11
N LEU A 524 -4.72 9.54 -25.06
CA LEU A 524 -5.91 10.39 -25.24
C LEU A 524 -6.84 10.36 -24.04
N ILE A 525 -7.09 9.16 -23.48
CA ILE A 525 -7.89 9.01 -22.25
C ILE A 525 -7.22 9.78 -21.10
N ASN A 526 -5.92 9.58 -20.89
CA ASN A 526 -5.16 10.28 -19.86
C ASN A 526 -5.16 11.80 -20.03
N LYS A 527 -5.09 12.29 -21.28
CA LYS A 527 -5.04 13.73 -21.58
C LYS A 527 -6.40 14.42 -21.51
N PHE A 528 -7.46 13.72 -21.88
CA PHE A 528 -8.83 14.22 -21.96
C PHE A 528 -9.83 13.27 -21.29
N PRO A 529 -9.64 12.94 -20.00
CA PRO A 529 -10.43 11.91 -19.35
C PRO A 529 -11.93 12.20 -19.36
N ARG A 530 -12.33 13.49 -19.28
CA ARG A 530 -13.74 13.92 -19.31
C ARG A 530 -14.40 13.80 -20.68
N ILE A 531 -13.61 13.91 -21.75
CA ILE A 531 -14.12 13.81 -23.15
C ILE A 531 -14.18 12.35 -23.59
N CYS A 532 -13.13 11.59 -23.23
CA CYS A 532 -13.02 10.17 -23.52
C CYS A 532 -13.72 9.28 -22.48
N ALA A 533 -14.62 9.88 -21.66
CA ALA A 533 -15.41 9.17 -20.67
C ALA A 533 -16.25 8.08 -21.35
N LEU A 534 -15.70 6.88 -21.39
CA LEU A 534 -16.41 5.71 -21.83
C LEU A 534 -17.43 5.35 -20.74
N HIS A 535 -18.71 5.37 -21.08
CA HIS A 535 -19.75 4.72 -20.28
C HIS A 535 -19.48 3.21 -20.32
N LEU A 536 -18.45 2.76 -19.59
CA LEU A 536 -18.20 1.34 -19.42
C LEU A 536 -19.22 0.82 -18.40
N PRO A 537 -20.24 0.06 -18.84
CA PRO A 537 -21.32 -0.43 -17.95
C PRO A 537 -20.79 -1.34 -16.83
N MET A 538 -19.51 -1.73 -16.90
CA MET A 538 -18.83 -2.62 -15.96
C MET A 538 -18.23 -1.89 -14.76
N PHE A 539 -18.27 -0.56 -14.71
CA PHE A 539 -17.69 0.19 -13.60
C PHE A 539 -18.62 0.27 -12.40
N HIS A 540 -18.64 -0.79 -11.62
CA HIS A 540 -19.41 -0.85 -10.38
C HIS A 540 -19.02 0.27 -9.39
N HIS A 541 -17.76 0.73 -9.41
CA HIS A 541 -17.24 1.78 -8.55
C HIS A 541 -17.92 3.13 -8.82
N THR A 542 -17.97 3.57 -10.08
CA THR A 542 -18.58 4.86 -10.44
C THR A 542 -20.09 4.88 -10.15
N LYS A 543 -20.78 3.78 -10.43
CA LYS A 543 -22.20 3.65 -10.12
C LYS A 543 -22.46 3.68 -8.62
N MET A 544 -21.59 3.06 -7.82
CA MET A 544 -21.70 3.11 -6.36
C MET A 544 -21.55 4.55 -5.83
N PHE A 545 -20.64 5.36 -6.39
CA PHE A 545 -20.56 6.78 -6.05
C PHE A 545 -21.86 7.53 -6.32
N THR A 546 -22.45 7.31 -7.48
CA THR A 546 -23.73 7.97 -7.82
C THR A 546 -24.85 7.57 -6.87
N LEU A 547 -24.96 6.29 -6.53
CA LEU A 547 -26.07 5.77 -5.72
C LEU A 547 -25.88 6.01 -4.22
N ALA A 548 -24.69 5.67 -3.69
CA ALA A 548 -24.46 5.74 -2.25
C ALA A 548 -24.07 7.15 -1.79
N ILE A 549 -23.35 7.90 -2.62
CA ILE A 549 -22.82 9.21 -2.24
C ILE A 549 -23.68 10.36 -2.78
N GLY A 550 -24.36 10.17 -3.91
CA GLY A 550 -25.10 11.23 -4.60
C GLY A 550 -24.21 12.14 -5.46
N MET A 551 -22.94 11.74 -5.67
CA MET A 551 -22.03 12.41 -6.60
C MET A 551 -22.16 11.78 -7.98
N LYS A 552 -22.55 12.56 -8.99
CA LYS A 552 -22.54 12.08 -10.38
C LYS A 552 -21.10 11.76 -10.79
N MET A 553 -20.82 10.48 -11.01
CA MET A 553 -19.49 9.96 -11.29
C MET A 553 -19.51 9.14 -12.58
N ASP A 554 -18.70 9.51 -13.55
CA ASP A 554 -18.33 8.70 -14.71
C ASP A 554 -16.86 8.26 -14.63
N PHE A 555 -16.43 7.42 -15.55
CA PHE A 555 -15.06 6.91 -15.54
C PHE A 555 -14.00 8.01 -15.73
N GLY A 556 -14.27 8.98 -16.61
CA GLY A 556 -13.34 10.09 -16.85
C GLY A 556 -13.19 10.97 -15.62
N HIS A 557 -14.28 11.23 -14.89
CA HIS A 557 -14.23 11.97 -13.62
C HIS A 557 -13.44 11.19 -12.55
N TYR A 558 -13.69 9.89 -12.47
CA TYR A 558 -12.99 8.98 -11.55
C TYR A 558 -11.48 9.03 -11.74
N ILE A 559 -11.02 8.94 -12.99
CA ILE A 559 -9.59 9.04 -13.34
C ILE A 559 -9.02 10.43 -13.08
N GLU A 560 -9.78 11.52 -13.42
CA GLU A 560 -9.32 12.90 -13.19
C GLU A 560 -9.05 13.19 -11.70
N ILE A 561 -9.90 12.66 -10.80
CA ILE A 561 -9.70 12.80 -9.36
C ILE A 561 -8.43 12.03 -8.92
N GLY A 562 -8.22 10.82 -9.43
CA GLY A 562 -7.00 10.06 -9.19
C GLY A 562 -5.75 10.78 -9.68
N GLU A 563 -5.80 11.34 -10.90
CA GLU A 563 -4.73 12.17 -11.45
C GLU A 563 -4.43 13.40 -10.58
N ARG A 564 -5.47 14.04 -10.06
CA ARG A 564 -5.34 15.17 -9.12
C ARG A 564 -4.59 14.75 -7.85
N GLY A 565 -5.00 13.66 -7.23
CA GLY A 565 -4.33 13.12 -6.05
C GLY A 565 -2.86 12.81 -6.29
N TYR A 566 -2.58 12.12 -7.39
CA TYR A 566 -1.22 11.73 -7.74
C TYR A 566 -0.30 12.94 -8.00
N ASN A 567 -0.79 13.97 -8.70
CA ASN A 567 -0.03 15.21 -8.92
C ASN A 567 0.14 16.02 -7.64
N LEU A 568 -0.84 16.00 -6.73
CA LEU A 568 -0.75 16.64 -5.43
C LEU A 568 0.34 16.02 -4.55
N GLU A 569 0.39 14.69 -4.47
CA GLU A 569 1.49 13.96 -3.81
C GLU A 569 2.85 14.30 -4.43
N ARG A 570 2.93 14.33 -5.77
CA ARG A 570 4.18 14.69 -6.45
C ARG A 570 4.63 16.12 -6.11
N MET A 571 3.69 17.06 -6.06
CA MET A 571 3.98 18.46 -5.70
C MET A 571 4.52 18.57 -4.27
N ILE A 572 3.96 17.82 -3.31
CA ILE A 572 4.49 17.75 -1.94
C ILE A 572 5.94 17.24 -1.97
N ASN A 573 6.18 16.14 -2.67
CA ASN A 573 7.50 15.54 -2.77
C ASN A 573 8.51 16.46 -3.47
N ASN A 574 8.10 17.24 -4.46
CA ASN A 574 8.97 18.25 -5.08
C ASN A 574 9.37 19.36 -4.08
N ARG A 575 8.45 19.79 -3.20
CA ARG A 575 8.80 20.73 -2.10
C ARG A 575 9.83 20.13 -1.14
N LEU A 576 9.78 18.81 -0.93
CA LEU A 576 10.73 18.03 -0.13
C LEU A 576 12.03 17.68 -0.88
N GLY A 577 12.25 18.26 -2.07
CA GLY A 577 13.49 18.11 -2.84
C GLY A 577 13.53 16.95 -3.83
N ILE A 578 12.43 16.22 -4.05
CA ILE A 578 12.38 15.12 -5.03
C ILE A 578 12.31 15.68 -6.45
N THR A 579 13.19 15.18 -7.30
CA THR A 579 13.29 15.51 -8.73
C THR A 579 13.37 14.23 -9.58
N ALA A 580 13.58 14.40 -10.89
CA ALA A 580 13.82 13.30 -11.83
C ALA A 580 15.05 12.44 -11.48
N GLU A 581 16.02 12.97 -10.75
CA GLU A 581 17.22 12.24 -10.30
C GLU A 581 16.90 11.18 -9.24
N ASN A 582 15.80 11.37 -8.50
CA ASN A 582 15.33 10.43 -7.50
C ASN A 582 14.44 9.33 -8.11
N ASP A 583 13.91 9.55 -9.33
CA ASP A 583 13.11 8.56 -10.07
C ASP A 583 14.06 7.57 -10.76
N LYS A 584 14.68 6.69 -9.97
CA LYS A 584 15.70 5.72 -10.40
C LYS A 584 15.50 4.36 -9.78
N LEU A 585 16.10 3.37 -10.40
CA LEU A 585 16.25 2.00 -9.90
C LEU A 585 17.71 1.69 -9.63
N PRO A 586 18.01 0.67 -8.80
CA PRO A 586 19.36 0.13 -8.64
C PRO A 586 19.98 -0.27 -9.99
N LYS A 587 21.27 -0.06 -10.16
CA LYS A 587 21.99 -0.36 -11.41
C LYS A 587 21.87 -1.83 -11.84
N ARG A 588 21.72 -2.76 -10.89
CA ARG A 588 21.42 -4.18 -11.19
C ARG A 588 20.23 -4.32 -12.13
N LEU A 589 19.16 -3.57 -11.90
CA LEU A 589 17.90 -3.70 -12.66
C LEU A 589 17.92 -3.00 -14.02
N THR A 590 18.77 -1.97 -14.19
CA THR A 590 18.85 -1.19 -15.42
C THR A 590 20.03 -1.57 -16.32
N ASN A 591 21.11 -2.08 -15.74
CA ASN A 591 22.37 -2.32 -16.46
C ASN A 591 22.69 -3.80 -16.63
N VAL A 592 22.24 -4.67 -15.69
CA VAL A 592 22.54 -6.10 -15.70
C VAL A 592 21.32 -6.87 -16.20
N PRO A 593 21.40 -7.62 -17.31
CA PRO A 593 20.30 -8.49 -17.75
C PRO A 593 20.00 -9.54 -16.68
N GLN A 594 18.73 -9.90 -16.51
CA GLN A 594 18.33 -11.01 -15.65
C GLN A 594 18.87 -12.33 -16.20
N ASP A 595 18.78 -12.49 -17.52
CA ASP A 595 19.32 -13.63 -18.25
C ASP A 595 20.46 -13.16 -19.17
N PRO A 596 21.72 -13.60 -18.96
CA PRO A 596 22.84 -13.18 -19.81
C PRO A 596 22.68 -13.55 -21.30
N LYS A 597 21.89 -14.57 -21.62
CA LYS A 597 21.59 -14.99 -23.00
C LYS A 597 20.54 -14.06 -23.66
N HIS A 598 19.84 -13.26 -22.85
CA HIS A 598 18.79 -12.34 -23.24
C HIS A 598 19.11 -10.92 -22.72
N PRO A 599 20.00 -10.18 -23.41
CA PRO A 599 20.48 -8.86 -22.95
C PRO A 599 19.38 -7.79 -22.85
N GLU A 600 18.23 -8.02 -23.50
CA GLU A 600 17.04 -7.19 -23.37
C GLU A 600 16.35 -7.29 -22.00
N THR A 601 16.64 -8.35 -21.20
CA THR A 601 16.02 -8.56 -19.88
C THR A 601 16.59 -7.61 -18.82
N LYS A 602 16.37 -6.31 -19.04
CA LYS A 602 16.70 -5.20 -18.14
C LYS A 602 15.68 -4.08 -18.33
N VAL A 603 15.54 -3.22 -17.32
CA VAL A 603 14.54 -2.13 -17.36
C VAL A 603 15.07 -0.96 -18.18
N PRO A 604 14.52 -0.62 -19.37
CA PRO A 604 14.91 0.55 -20.18
C PRO A 604 14.32 1.84 -19.59
N LEU A 605 14.68 2.16 -18.34
CA LEU A 605 14.02 3.16 -17.52
C LEU A 605 13.99 4.57 -18.14
N GLU A 606 15.11 5.06 -18.66
CA GLU A 606 15.20 6.44 -19.14
C GLU A 606 14.27 6.72 -20.33
N THR A 607 14.13 5.75 -21.24
CA THR A 607 13.21 5.85 -22.36
C THR A 607 11.75 5.95 -21.90
N MET A 608 11.37 5.11 -20.96
CA MET A 608 10.00 5.07 -20.42
C MET A 608 9.73 6.31 -19.54
N LYS A 609 10.68 6.74 -18.73
CA LYS A 609 10.56 7.89 -17.83
C LYS A 609 10.30 9.19 -18.61
N LYS A 610 11.01 9.40 -19.72
CA LYS A 610 10.79 10.55 -20.62
C LYS A 610 9.34 10.59 -21.12
N THR A 611 8.85 9.46 -21.62
CA THR A 611 7.46 9.33 -22.12
C THR A 611 6.44 9.52 -21.01
N TYR A 612 6.72 8.99 -19.81
CA TYR A 612 5.86 9.11 -18.63
C TYR A 612 5.71 10.58 -18.18
N TYR A 613 6.80 11.35 -18.11
CA TYR A 613 6.72 12.78 -17.75
C TYR A 613 5.92 13.58 -18.77
N GLN A 614 6.05 13.25 -20.05
CA GLN A 614 5.22 13.88 -21.10
C GLN A 614 3.75 13.56 -20.92
N ALA A 615 3.40 12.30 -20.64
CA ALA A 615 2.02 11.86 -20.40
C ALA A 615 1.42 12.56 -19.18
N ARG A 616 2.18 12.64 -18.07
CA ARG A 616 1.78 13.32 -16.83
C ARG A 616 1.69 14.84 -16.95
N GLY A 617 2.20 15.43 -18.01
CA GLY A 617 2.33 16.89 -18.13
C GLY A 617 3.34 17.47 -17.15
N TRP A 618 4.41 16.71 -16.84
CA TRP A 618 5.54 17.15 -16.03
C TRP A 618 6.67 17.68 -16.91
N ASP A 619 7.56 18.45 -16.33
CA ASP A 619 8.78 18.89 -17.01
C ASP A 619 9.88 17.81 -16.95
N LYS A 620 11.05 18.12 -17.52
CA LYS A 620 12.20 17.20 -17.53
C LYS A 620 12.75 16.87 -16.13
N ASN A 621 12.46 17.70 -15.15
CA ASN A 621 12.87 17.52 -13.76
C ASN A 621 11.82 16.74 -12.94
N GLY A 622 10.74 16.25 -13.58
CA GLY A 622 9.66 15.53 -12.91
C GLY A 622 8.76 16.44 -12.07
N ILE A 623 8.66 17.73 -12.42
CA ILE A 623 7.82 18.72 -11.73
C ILE A 623 6.54 18.93 -12.55
N PRO A 624 5.35 18.81 -11.95
CA PRO A 624 4.09 19.09 -12.63
C PRO A 624 4.05 20.52 -13.17
N LYS A 625 3.74 20.67 -14.46
CA LYS A 625 3.64 21.99 -15.11
C LYS A 625 2.44 22.76 -14.57
N GLU A 626 2.54 24.06 -14.51
CA GLU A 626 1.46 24.92 -13.99
C GLU A 626 0.13 24.73 -14.73
N LYS A 627 0.17 24.54 -16.06
CA LYS A 627 -1.01 24.20 -16.87
C LYS A 627 -1.70 22.93 -16.38
N THR A 628 -0.94 21.91 -15.96
CA THR A 628 -1.48 20.66 -15.40
C THR A 628 -2.14 20.94 -14.05
N LEU A 629 -1.47 21.68 -13.16
CA LEU A 629 -1.99 22.01 -11.83
C LEU A 629 -3.29 22.83 -11.91
N ARG A 630 -3.36 23.82 -12.80
CA ARG A 630 -4.59 24.63 -13.03
C ARG A 630 -5.73 23.78 -13.59
N ARG A 631 -5.47 22.91 -14.59
CA ARG A 631 -6.48 21.99 -15.14
C ARG A 631 -7.06 21.09 -14.05
N LEU A 632 -6.23 20.61 -13.16
CA LEU A 632 -6.61 19.72 -12.06
C LEU A 632 -7.16 20.46 -10.82
N LYS A 633 -7.26 21.80 -10.87
CA LYS A 633 -7.72 22.64 -9.74
C LYS A 633 -6.90 22.39 -8.46
N ILE A 634 -5.60 22.21 -8.59
CA ILE A 634 -4.67 22.08 -7.45
C ILE A 634 -4.15 23.48 -7.05
N LYS A 635 -4.01 24.36 -8.04
CA LYS A 635 -3.68 25.79 -7.92
C LYS A 635 -4.73 26.63 -8.61
#